data_9b34ee87e4a28533664f4f30e9347747
#
_entry.id   9b34ee87e4a28533664f4f30e9347747
#
_cell.length_a   1.000
_cell.length_b   1.000
_cell.length_c   1.000
_cell.angle_alpha   90.00
_cell.angle_beta   90.00
_cell.angle_gamma   90.00
#
_symmetry.space_group_name_H-M   'P 1'
#
loop_
_entity.id
_entity.type
_entity.pdbx_description
1 polymer ?
#
loop_
_entity_poly.entity_id
_entity_poly.type
_entity_poly.pdbx_seq_one_letter_code
_entity_poly.pdbx_strand_id
1 'polypeptide(L)'
;MRLAGAAFVAGVASPALAKPGQTNIRSLALNNLHTGESRSFDYWVEGAYVPDALTAANHLLRDYRNNEVHTIEPKLLDLVCLLQRQLGSASEVQVISGYRSPATNAAMHEQSTGVAAHSLHMSGMAMDIRLANVPLDRLHNAALALQAGGVGYYPSQDFVHVDVGRVRRW
;
A
#
# COMPACT_ATOMS: atom_id res chain seq x y z
N MET A 1 -48.94 -23.52 -54.56
CA MET A 1 -47.74 -23.94 -53.73
C MET A 1 -46.68 -22.87 -53.92
N ARG A 2 -46.47 -22.06 -52.92
CA ARG A 2 -45.41 -21.07 -52.92
C ARG A 2 -44.36 -21.47 -51.87
N LEU A 3 -43.15 -21.76 -52.30
CA LEU A 3 -41.98 -22.06 -51.44
C LEU A 3 -41.36 -20.75 -50.99
N ALA A 4 -41.31 -20.54 -49.67
CA ALA A 4 -40.61 -19.45 -49.06
C ALA A 4 -39.16 -19.90 -48.75
N GLY A 5 -38.21 -19.24 -49.41
CA GLY A 5 -36.79 -19.44 -49.13
C GLY A 5 -36.37 -18.60 -47.90
N ALA A 6 -35.87 -19.25 -46.87
CA ALA A 6 -35.23 -18.58 -45.71
C ALA A 6 -33.78 -18.29 -46.05
N ALA A 7 -33.40 -17.01 -46.05
CA ALA A 7 -32.00 -16.58 -46.19
C ALA A 7 -31.33 -16.62 -44.79
N PHE A 8 -30.30 -17.44 -44.64
CA PHE A 8 -29.46 -17.50 -43.49
C PHE A 8 -28.37 -16.39 -43.57
N VAL A 9 -28.47 -15.37 -42.75
CA VAL A 9 -27.43 -14.35 -42.63
C VAL A 9 -26.39 -14.87 -41.62
N ALA A 10 -25.25 -15.32 -42.11
CA ALA A 10 -24.10 -15.66 -41.25
C ALA A 10 -23.45 -14.37 -40.73
N GLY A 11 -23.67 -14.09 -39.44
CA GLY A 11 -22.96 -13.02 -38.74
C GLY A 11 -21.49 -13.35 -38.56
N VAL A 12 -20.64 -12.65 -39.29
CA VAL A 12 -19.17 -12.67 -39.04
C VAL A 12 -18.89 -11.91 -37.75
N ALA A 13 -18.60 -12.65 -36.66
CA ALA A 13 -18.07 -12.08 -35.46
C ALA A 13 -16.64 -11.56 -35.73
N SER A 14 -16.46 -10.24 -35.75
CA SER A 14 -15.15 -9.62 -35.82
C SER A 14 -14.37 -9.96 -34.55
N PRO A 15 -13.13 -10.46 -34.64
CA PRO A 15 -12.29 -10.63 -33.46
C PRO A 15 -12.03 -9.25 -32.86
N ALA A 16 -12.40 -9.08 -31.58
CA ALA A 16 -12.04 -7.92 -30.82
C ALA A 16 -10.50 -7.86 -30.74
N LEU A 17 -9.90 -6.91 -31.44
CA LEU A 17 -8.48 -6.59 -31.31
C LEU A 17 -8.23 -6.18 -29.86
N ALA A 18 -7.62 -7.08 -29.08
CA ALA A 18 -7.06 -6.76 -27.77
C ALA A 18 -6.07 -5.61 -27.96
N LYS A 19 -6.29 -4.49 -27.24
CA LYS A 19 -5.34 -3.38 -27.23
C LYS A 19 -4.00 -3.90 -26.73
N PRO A 20 -2.88 -3.68 -27.48
CA PRO A 20 -1.57 -4.11 -26.99
C PRO A 20 -1.22 -3.33 -25.73
N GLY A 21 -1.06 -4.04 -24.61
CA GLY A 21 -0.10 -3.79 -23.56
C GLY A 21 -0.25 -2.53 -22.73
N GLN A 22 -1.32 -2.39 -21.91
CA GLN A 22 -1.09 -1.77 -20.60
C GLN A 22 -0.63 -2.89 -19.67
N THR A 23 0.67 -2.99 -19.44
CA THR A 23 1.23 -3.84 -18.38
C THR A 23 0.59 -3.40 -17.06
N ASN A 24 -0.15 -4.31 -16.42
CA ASN A 24 -0.80 -4.03 -15.16
C ASN A 24 0.24 -4.16 -14.04
N ILE A 25 0.94 -3.05 -13.78
CA ILE A 25 2.02 -2.96 -12.80
C ILE A 25 1.58 -2.06 -11.65
N ARG A 26 1.89 -2.47 -10.41
CA ARG A 26 1.85 -1.61 -9.23
C ARG A 26 3.26 -1.41 -8.72
N SER A 27 3.67 -0.15 -8.69
CA SER A 27 5.00 0.27 -8.26
C SER A 27 4.89 1.16 -7.03
N LEU A 28 5.89 1.11 -6.18
CA LEU A 28 6.07 2.03 -5.05
C LEU A 28 7.51 2.51 -5.01
N ALA A 29 7.68 3.79 -4.69
CA ALA A 29 8.95 4.37 -4.26
C ALA A 29 8.83 4.71 -2.77
N LEU A 30 9.62 4.06 -1.93
CA LEU A 30 9.63 4.23 -0.49
C LEU A 30 10.96 4.81 -0.03
N ASN A 31 10.91 5.73 0.94
CA ASN A 31 12.06 6.31 1.62
C ASN A 31 11.88 6.14 3.13
N ASN A 32 12.73 5.36 3.77
CA ASN A 32 12.76 5.22 5.21
C ASN A 32 13.54 6.39 5.83
N LEU A 33 12.84 7.27 6.52
CA LEU A 33 13.41 8.51 7.05
C LEU A 33 14.43 8.28 8.19
N HIS A 34 14.42 7.12 8.83
CA HIS A 34 15.36 6.79 9.92
C HIS A 34 16.65 6.17 9.42
N THR A 35 16.59 5.36 8.35
CA THR A 35 17.78 4.72 7.78
C THR A 35 18.36 5.51 6.60
N GLY A 36 17.59 6.42 6.01
CA GLY A 36 17.94 7.14 4.78
C GLY A 36 17.90 6.26 3.52
N GLU A 37 17.43 5.02 3.63
CA GLU A 37 17.33 4.11 2.50
C GLU A 37 16.13 4.44 1.65
N SER A 38 16.33 4.58 0.34
CA SER A 38 15.26 4.76 -0.66
C SER A 38 15.32 3.63 -1.68
N ARG A 39 14.16 3.13 -2.06
CA ARG A 39 14.03 2.10 -3.09
C ARG A 39 12.71 2.19 -3.84
N SER A 40 12.79 2.04 -5.18
CA SER A 40 11.61 1.85 -6.04
C SER A 40 11.55 0.39 -6.48
N PHE A 41 10.35 -0.17 -6.52
CA PHE A 41 10.13 -1.54 -6.97
C PHE A 41 8.73 -1.75 -7.52
N ASP A 42 8.64 -2.63 -8.53
CA ASP A 42 7.38 -3.13 -9.07
C ASP A 42 7.00 -4.36 -8.24
N TYR A 43 6.12 -4.19 -7.24
CA TYR A 43 5.80 -5.25 -6.29
C TYR A 43 4.67 -6.17 -6.76
N TRP A 44 3.94 -5.77 -7.81
CA TRP A 44 2.88 -6.54 -8.42
C TRP A 44 2.88 -6.35 -9.94
N VAL A 45 2.94 -7.45 -10.70
CA VAL A 45 3.03 -7.44 -12.16
C VAL A 45 2.11 -8.52 -12.73
N GLU A 46 1.26 -8.15 -13.69
CA GLU A 46 0.42 -9.07 -14.47
C GLU A 46 -0.38 -10.08 -13.63
N GLY A 47 -0.93 -9.64 -12.49
CA GLY A 47 -1.80 -10.47 -11.64
C GLY A 47 -1.09 -11.16 -10.48
N ALA A 48 0.22 -10.98 -10.29
CA ALA A 48 0.99 -11.63 -9.24
C ALA A 48 1.90 -10.66 -8.48
N TYR A 49 2.09 -10.91 -7.17
CA TYR A 49 3.13 -10.25 -6.40
C TYR A 49 4.51 -10.76 -6.82
N VAL A 50 5.49 -9.86 -6.85
CA VAL A 50 6.88 -10.15 -7.21
C VAL A 50 7.68 -10.46 -5.94
N PRO A 51 8.12 -11.73 -5.72
CA PRO A 51 8.74 -12.14 -4.46
C PRO A 51 9.97 -11.33 -4.06
N ASP A 52 10.85 -11.02 -5.03
CA ASP A 52 12.05 -10.23 -4.77
C ASP A 52 11.72 -8.78 -4.36
N ALA A 53 10.68 -8.20 -4.95
CA ALA A 53 10.20 -6.87 -4.58
C ALA A 53 9.60 -6.87 -3.17
N LEU A 54 8.84 -7.91 -2.79
CA LEU A 54 8.33 -8.06 -1.42
C LEU A 54 9.47 -8.24 -0.42
N THR A 55 10.49 -9.02 -0.76
CA THR A 55 11.69 -9.18 0.08
C THR A 55 12.42 -7.84 0.27
N ALA A 56 12.56 -7.06 -0.79
CA ALA A 56 13.13 -5.72 -0.72
C ALA A 56 12.30 -4.77 0.15
N ALA A 57 10.97 -4.83 0.04
CA ALA A 57 10.06 -4.06 0.87
C ALA A 57 10.16 -4.46 2.35
N ASN A 58 10.22 -5.76 2.67
CA ASN A 58 10.42 -6.27 4.03
C ASN A 58 11.69 -5.71 4.65
N HIS A 59 12.78 -5.68 3.90
CA HIS A 59 14.06 -5.14 4.38
C HIS A 59 14.00 -3.63 4.61
N LEU A 60 13.43 -2.87 3.67
CA LEU A 60 13.31 -1.41 3.79
C LEU A 60 12.42 -1.00 4.97
N LEU A 61 11.37 -1.80 5.24
CA LEU A 61 10.36 -1.55 6.27
C LEU A 61 10.66 -2.24 7.60
N ARG A 62 11.86 -2.77 7.79
CA ARG A 62 12.31 -3.44 9.03
C ARG A 62 12.26 -2.51 10.23
N ASP A 63 12.31 -3.08 11.41
CA ASP A 63 12.53 -2.30 12.64
C ASP A 63 13.93 -1.68 12.63
N TYR A 64 14.02 -0.39 12.34
CA TYR A 64 15.31 0.32 12.22
C TYR A 64 16.09 0.41 13.53
N ARG A 65 15.48 0.13 14.68
CA ARG A 65 16.12 0.21 16.00
C ARG A 65 16.98 -1.01 16.31
N ASN A 66 16.56 -2.19 15.82
CA ASN A 66 17.27 -3.45 16.07
C ASN A 66 17.59 -4.23 14.78
N ASN A 67 17.25 -3.66 13.59
CA ASN A 67 17.40 -4.26 12.27
C ASN A 67 16.61 -5.57 12.05
N GLU A 68 15.61 -5.86 12.89
CA GLU A 68 14.77 -7.03 12.73
C GLU A 68 13.85 -6.89 11.50
N VAL A 69 13.97 -7.86 10.59
CA VAL A 69 13.16 -7.95 9.36
C VAL A 69 11.97 -8.85 9.62
N HIS A 70 10.80 -8.41 9.20
CA HIS A 70 9.56 -9.19 9.27
C HIS A 70 8.83 -9.13 7.93
N THR A 71 7.97 -10.10 7.67
CA THR A 71 7.11 -10.09 6.48
C THR A 71 6.09 -8.95 6.59
N ILE A 72 6.09 -8.09 5.58
CA ILE A 72 5.07 -7.05 5.41
C ILE A 72 3.89 -7.64 4.65
N GLU A 73 2.68 -7.42 5.15
CA GLU A 73 1.45 -7.83 4.48
C GLU A 73 1.35 -7.12 3.10
N PRO A 74 1.31 -7.86 1.98
CA PRO A 74 1.32 -7.25 0.65
C PRO A 74 0.14 -6.30 0.41
N LYS A 75 -1.01 -6.53 1.06
CA LYS A 75 -2.17 -5.63 1.00
C LYS A 75 -1.86 -4.23 1.58
N LEU A 76 -0.88 -4.12 2.48
CA LEU A 76 -0.43 -2.83 2.99
C LEU A 76 0.25 -2.01 1.88
N LEU A 77 1.04 -2.66 1.03
CA LEU A 77 1.63 -2.02 -0.16
C LEU A 77 0.54 -1.61 -1.15
N ASP A 78 -0.48 -2.46 -1.35
CA ASP A 78 -1.65 -2.12 -2.17
C ASP A 78 -2.38 -0.89 -1.65
N LEU A 79 -2.61 -0.80 -0.33
CA LEU A 79 -3.25 0.34 0.31
C LEU A 79 -2.47 1.64 0.03
N VAL A 80 -1.15 1.62 0.22
CA VAL A 80 -0.29 2.79 0.00
C VAL A 80 -0.27 3.19 -1.49
N CYS A 81 -0.23 2.23 -2.40
CA CYS A 81 -0.33 2.48 -3.84
C CYS A 81 -1.68 3.11 -4.23
N LEU A 82 -2.78 2.64 -3.64
CA LEU A 82 -4.11 3.23 -3.85
C LEU A 82 -4.18 4.67 -3.34
N LEU A 83 -3.59 4.97 -2.18
CA LEU A 83 -3.51 6.32 -1.64
C LEU A 83 -2.77 7.28 -2.58
N GLN A 84 -1.61 6.86 -3.10
CA GLN A 84 -0.87 7.66 -4.08
C GLN A 84 -1.70 7.95 -5.33
N ARG A 85 -2.38 6.93 -5.87
CA ARG A 85 -3.25 7.07 -7.06
C ARG A 85 -4.42 8.00 -6.80
N GLN A 86 -5.11 7.87 -5.67
CA GLN A 86 -6.25 8.72 -5.30
C GLN A 86 -5.83 10.17 -5.13
N LEU A 87 -4.62 10.41 -4.63
CA LEU A 87 -4.07 11.75 -4.44
C LEU A 87 -3.42 12.33 -5.69
N GLY A 88 -3.32 11.54 -6.79
CA GLY A 88 -2.61 11.93 -8.00
C GLY A 88 -1.13 12.20 -7.74
N SER A 89 -0.55 11.54 -6.74
CA SER A 89 0.84 11.75 -6.33
C SER A 89 1.72 10.65 -6.90
N ALA A 90 2.76 11.04 -7.63
CA ALA A 90 3.87 10.17 -8.01
C ALA A 90 5.08 10.34 -7.07
N SER A 91 4.94 11.12 -5.99
CA SER A 91 6.01 11.37 -5.04
C SER A 91 6.36 10.12 -4.24
N GLU A 92 7.63 10.02 -3.84
CA GLU A 92 8.10 8.98 -2.94
C GLU A 92 7.32 9.00 -1.61
N VAL A 93 6.98 7.81 -1.11
CA VAL A 93 6.34 7.64 0.20
C VAL A 93 7.43 7.71 1.26
N GLN A 94 7.35 8.70 2.11
CA GLN A 94 8.23 8.83 3.27
C GLN A 94 7.70 7.97 4.41
N VAL A 95 8.50 7.00 4.83
CA VAL A 95 8.17 6.04 5.88
C VAL A 95 8.78 6.49 7.19
N ILE A 96 7.94 6.74 8.19
CA ILE A 96 8.30 7.07 9.56
C ILE A 96 8.44 5.77 10.38
N SER A 97 7.54 4.80 10.16
CA SER A 97 7.62 3.49 10.82
C SER A 97 6.99 2.42 9.93
N GLY A 98 7.70 1.31 9.73
CA GLY A 98 7.20 0.09 9.14
C GLY A 98 6.96 -0.97 10.21
N TYR A 99 7.61 -2.14 10.10
CA TYR A 99 7.60 -3.16 11.13
C TYR A 99 8.22 -2.64 12.43
N ARG A 100 7.67 -3.10 13.52
CA ARG A 100 8.14 -2.82 14.87
C ARG A 100 8.17 -4.12 15.65
N SER A 101 9.36 -4.53 16.10
CA SER A 101 9.50 -5.75 16.87
C SER A 101 8.75 -5.69 18.20
N PRO A 102 8.35 -6.84 18.77
CA PRO A 102 7.71 -6.87 20.08
C PRO A 102 8.54 -6.17 21.16
N ALA A 103 9.86 -6.33 21.13
CA ALA A 103 10.78 -5.68 22.08
C ALA A 103 10.74 -4.15 21.93
N THR A 104 10.82 -3.65 20.71
CA THR A 104 10.70 -2.21 20.43
C THR A 104 9.33 -1.67 20.84
N ASN A 105 8.25 -2.41 20.53
CA ASN A 105 6.91 -1.98 20.89
C ASN A 105 6.72 -1.91 22.41
N ALA A 106 7.23 -2.88 23.16
CA ALA A 106 7.18 -2.90 24.62
C ALA A 106 7.92 -1.69 25.21
N ALA A 107 9.15 -1.43 24.79
CA ALA A 107 9.93 -0.28 25.25
C ALA A 107 9.25 1.07 24.93
N MET A 108 8.59 1.20 23.78
CA MET A 108 7.84 2.40 23.43
C MET A 108 6.55 2.55 24.25
N HIS A 109 5.86 1.44 24.53
CA HIS A 109 4.64 1.44 25.34
C HIS A 109 4.92 1.87 26.79
N GLU A 110 6.05 1.47 27.36
CA GLU A 110 6.50 1.90 28.68
C GLU A 110 6.77 3.41 28.75
N GLN A 111 7.22 4.00 27.63
CA GLN A 111 7.57 5.42 27.56
C GLN A 111 6.41 6.33 27.14
N SER A 112 5.32 5.78 26.61
CA SER A 112 4.22 6.55 26.03
C SER A 112 2.90 5.80 26.10
N THR A 113 1.86 6.47 26.59
CA THR A 113 0.47 5.96 26.58
C THR A 113 -0.14 5.93 25.18
N GLY A 114 0.49 6.56 24.18
CA GLY A 114 0.02 6.61 22.80
C GLY A 114 0.37 5.36 21.97
N VAL A 115 1.20 4.45 22.50
CA VAL A 115 1.59 3.21 21.81
C VAL A 115 0.74 2.05 22.30
N ALA A 116 -0.02 1.43 21.39
CA ALA A 116 -0.85 0.26 21.73
C ALA A 116 0.02 -0.95 22.09
N ALA A 117 -0.36 -1.70 23.14
CA ALA A 117 0.30 -2.94 23.52
C ALA A 117 0.27 -4.00 22.41
N HIS A 118 -0.85 -4.04 21.66
CA HIS A 118 -1.06 -4.91 20.49
C HIS A 118 -1.13 -4.08 19.21
N SER A 119 0.02 -3.63 18.74
CA SER A 119 0.14 -2.80 17.54
C SER A 119 0.24 -3.66 16.27
N LEU A 120 -0.47 -3.27 15.20
CA LEU A 120 -0.38 -3.93 13.89
C LEU A 120 0.99 -3.73 13.21
N HIS A 121 1.81 -2.78 13.66
CA HIS A 121 3.23 -2.71 13.27
C HIS A 121 3.98 -3.99 13.63
N MET A 122 3.64 -4.66 14.73
CA MET A 122 4.29 -5.92 15.16
C MET A 122 3.96 -7.11 14.25
N SER A 123 2.94 -6.97 13.42
CA SER A 123 2.52 -8.01 12.46
C SER A 123 2.84 -7.64 11.00
N GLY A 124 3.57 -6.56 10.77
CA GLY A 124 3.85 -6.07 9.42
C GLY A 124 2.60 -5.57 8.66
N MET A 125 1.53 -5.25 9.38
CA MET A 125 0.23 -4.86 8.82
C MET A 125 -0.05 -3.36 8.90
N ALA A 126 0.88 -2.55 9.39
CA ALA A 126 0.73 -1.11 9.57
C ALA A 126 1.97 -0.34 9.12
N MET A 127 1.75 0.91 8.72
CA MET A 127 2.79 1.84 8.32
C MET A 127 2.41 3.27 8.74
N ASP A 128 3.40 4.00 9.28
CA ASP A 128 3.30 5.43 9.54
C ASP A 128 3.99 6.15 8.38
N ILE A 129 3.23 6.97 7.64
CA ILE A 129 3.68 7.57 6.39
C ILE A 129 3.32 9.05 6.26
N ARG A 130 4.05 9.72 5.39
CA ARG A 130 3.62 10.95 4.72
C ARG A 130 4.02 10.91 3.25
N LEU A 131 3.43 11.74 2.43
CA LEU A 131 3.78 11.90 1.02
C LEU A 131 4.44 13.27 0.82
N ALA A 132 5.59 13.29 0.17
CA ALA A 132 6.21 14.55 -0.22
C ALA A 132 5.23 15.35 -1.08
N ASN A 133 5.12 16.65 -0.81
CA ASN A 133 4.25 17.59 -1.54
C ASN A 133 2.73 17.34 -1.43
N VAL A 134 2.28 16.49 -0.49
CA VAL A 134 0.86 16.30 -0.17
C VAL A 134 0.61 16.77 1.25
N PRO A 135 -0.30 17.73 1.49
CA PRO A 135 -0.69 18.14 2.83
C PRO A 135 -1.18 16.93 3.67
N LEU A 136 -0.78 16.87 4.93
CA LEU A 136 -1.04 15.72 5.80
C LEU A 136 -2.54 15.45 6.00
N ASP A 137 -3.34 16.50 6.12
CA ASP A 137 -4.80 16.42 6.19
C ASP A 137 -5.44 15.82 4.92
N ARG A 138 -4.87 16.12 3.75
CA ARG A 138 -5.27 15.55 2.48
C ARG A 138 -4.99 14.05 2.42
N LEU A 139 -3.81 13.61 2.87
CA LEU A 139 -3.45 12.20 2.98
C LEU A 139 -4.39 11.48 3.97
N HIS A 140 -4.63 12.09 5.14
CA HIS A 140 -5.54 11.56 6.15
C HIS A 140 -6.97 11.37 5.60
N ASN A 141 -7.53 12.40 4.95
CA ASN A 141 -8.88 12.32 4.38
C ASN A 141 -8.99 11.27 3.27
N ALA A 142 -7.96 11.14 2.43
CA ALA A 142 -7.90 10.09 1.41
C ALA A 142 -7.87 8.69 2.05
N ALA A 143 -7.07 8.50 3.11
CA ALA A 143 -7.00 7.24 3.82
C ALA A 143 -8.35 6.85 4.46
N LEU A 144 -9.05 7.81 5.08
CA LEU A 144 -10.39 7.59 5.63
C LEU A 144 -11.41 7.21 4.55
N ALA A 145 -11.34 7.85 3.37
CA ALA A 145 -12.26 7.60 2.27
C ALA A 145 -12.13 6.19 1.69
N LEU A 146 -10.94 5.58 1.74
CA LEU A 146 -10.71 4.21 1.27
C LEU A 146 -11.39 3.15 2.13
N GLN A 147 -11.62 3.41 3.42
CA GLN A 147 -12.19 2.44 4.37
C GLN A 147 -11.51 1.06 4.34
N ALA A 148 -10.21 1.04 4.08
CA ALA A 148 -9.44 -0.20 3.88
C ALA A 148 -8.83 -0.77 5.16
N GLY A 149 -8.88 -0.01 6.28
CA GLY A 149 -8.32 -0.41 7.57
C GLY A 149 -8.34 0.71 8.60
N GLY A 150 -7.44 0.66 9.56
CA GLY A 150 -7.28 1.70 10.57
C GLY A 150 -6.54 2.92 10.03
N VAL A 151 -6.96 4.11 10.49
CA VAL A 151 -6.34 5.39 10.14
C VAL A 151 -6.16 6.22 11.41
N GLY A 152 -4.92 6.60 11.71
CA GLY A 152 -4.54 7.50 12.79
C GLY A 152 -3.97 8.80 12.28
N TYR A 153 -4.30 9.93 12.92
CA TYR A 153 -3.84 11.25 12.50
C TYR A 153 -2.90 11.86 13.54
N TYR A 154 -1.66 12.08 13.16
CA TYR A 154 -0.59 12.57 14.04
C TYR A 154 0.06 13.85 13.51
N PRO A 155 -0.67 14.98 13.52
CA PRO A 155 -0.18 16.22 12.91
C PRO A 155 1.03 16.82 13.62
N SER A 156 1.18 16.63 14.92
CA SER A 156 2.35 17.11 15.68
C SER A 156 3.64 16.34 15.37
N GLN A 157 3.52 15.09 14.89
CA GLN A 157 4.62 14.24 14.46
C GLN A 157 4.74 14.15 12.93
N ASP A 158 3.86 14.83 12.21
CA ASP A 158 3.82 14.94 10.75
C ASP A 158 3.72 13.57 10.03
N PHE A 159 2.77 12.73 10.46
CA PHE A 159 2.47 11.46 9.78
C PHE A 159 0.99 11.04 9.90
N VAL A 160 0.59 10.16 9.00
CA VAL A 160 -0.67 9.39 9.06
C VAL A 160 -0.32 7.93 9.26
N HIS A 161 -0.93 7.30 10.27
CA HIS A 161 -0.92 5.86 10.42
C HIS A 161 -1.95 5.24 9.48
N VAL A 162 -1.54 4.19 8.76
CA VAL A 162 -2.45 3.36 7.96
C VAL A 162 -2.19 1.89 8.24
N ASP A 163 -3.26 1.09 8.29
CA ASP A 163 -3.15 -0.36 8.46
C ASP A 163 -4.22 -1.12 7.66
N VAL A 164 -4.04 -2.42 7.52
CA VAL A 164 -4.98 -3.33 6.82
C VAL A 164 -5.79 -4.19 7.79
N GLY A 165 -5.99 -3.73 9.02
CA GLY A 165 -6.87 -4.35 10.01
C GLY A 165 -8.32 -3.92 9.84
N ARG A 166 -9.09 -4.00 10.93
CA ARG A 166 -10.48 -3.52 10.93
C ARG A 166 -10.53 -2.00 10.69
N VAL A 167 -11.56 -1.54 10.00
CA VAL A 167 -11.80 -0.10 9.77
C VAL A 167 -12.04 0.60 11.12
N ARG A 168 -11.21 1.59 11.43
CA ARG A 168 -11.29 2.44 12.63
C ARG A 168 -10.50 3.73 12.42
N ARG A 169 -10.72 4.73 13.27
CA ARG A 169 -10.00 6.02 13.23
C ARG A 169 -9.73 6.54 14.64
N TRP A 170 -8.68 7.31 14.78
CA TRP A 170 -8.34 8.03 16.03
C TRP A 170 -7.45 9.24 15.74
#